data_94bac2148c60c8bba7e5dca082e8c7b6
#
_entry.id   94bac2148c60c8bba7e5dca082e8c7b6
#
_cell.length_a   1.000
_cell.length_b   1.000
_cell.length_c   1.000
_cell.angle_alpha   90.00
_cell.angle_beta   90.00
_cell.angle_gamma   90.00
#
_symmetry.space_group_name_H-M   'P 1'
#
loop_
_entity.id
_entity.type
_entity.pdbx_description
1 polymer ?
#
loop_
_entity_poly.entity_id
_entity_poly.type
_entity_poly.pdbx_seq_one_letter_code
_entity_poly.pdbx_strand_id
1 'polypeptide(L)'
;MSMNKVLAAVDATDGGRKALELAISVTESNPDAVIDLVYVVPIPLLDDSQMTSFRSILEMMMNDGKSLLERLVGAHEDAADRLNPLLITGTNPATEIVKLIDQGNYDLVVIGNRGLSGMKEYMGSVSHKVLHGSSVPVLIAK
;
A
#
# COMPACT_ATOMS: atom_id res chain seq x y z
N MET A 1 -13.11 -19.24 -4.81
CA MET A 1 -12.93 -17.92 -4.18
C MET A 1 -12.91 -16.86 -5.26
N SER A 2 -13.79 -15.87 -5.22
CA SER A 2 -13.72 -14.77 -6.17
C SER A 2 -12.93 -13.61 -5.60
N MET A 3 -12.13 -12.96 -6.45
CA MET A 3 -11.34 -11.81 -6.10
C MET A 3 -12.13 -10.55 -6.43
N ASN A 4 -12.99 -10.13 -5.50
CA ASN A 4 -13.86 -8.97 -5.69
C ASN A 4 -13.24 -7.68 -5.13
N LYS A 5 -12.47 -7.79 -4.06
CA LYS A 5 -11.86 -6.65 -3.40
C LYS A 5 -10.46 -7.01 -2.94
N VAL A 6 -9.47 -6.34 -3.51
CA VAL A 6 -8.05 -6.61 -3.27
C VAL A 6 -7.39 -5.34 -2.72
N LEU A 7 -6.52 -5.51 -1.74
CA LEU A 7 -5.70 -4.43 -1.22
C LEU A 7 -4.29 -4.57 -1.77
N ALA A 8 -3.79 -3.55 -2.43
CA ALA A 8 -2.40 -3.48 -2.88
C ALA A 8 -1.68 -2.43 -2.03
N ALA A 9 -0.73 -2.86 -1.22
CA ALA A 9 0.08 -1.95 -0.42
C ALA A 9 1.32 -1.56 -1.20
N VAL A 10 1.49 -0.27 -1.45
CA VAL A 10 2.57 0.25 -2.29
C VAL A 10 3.44 1.24 -1.52
N ASP A 11 4.64 1.44 -2.03
CA ASP A 11 5.59 2.44 -1.57
C ASP A 11 6.30 3.03 -2.80
N ALA A 12 7.31 3.85 -2.57
CA ALA A 12 8.06 4.49 -3.64
C ALA A 12 9.06 3.54 -4.33
N THR A 13 9.14 2.28 -3.89
CA THR A 13 10.07 1.31 -4.46
C THR A 13 9.45 0.55 -5.62
N ASP A 14 10.28 -0.19 -6.35
CA ASP A 14 9.86 -1.09 -7.41
C ASP A 14 8.91 -2.19 -6.91
N GLY A 15 9.03 -2.57 -5.63
CA GLY A 15 8.13 -3.53 -5.00
C GLY A 15 6.68 -3.05 -4.99
N GLY A 16 6.44 -1.75 -4.83
CA GLY A 16 5.09 -1.18 -4.90
C GLY A 16 4.48 -1.31 -6.29
N ARG A 17 5.26 -1.02 -7.33
CA ARG A 17 4.82 -1.19 -8.71
C ARG A 17 4.48 -2.64 -9.00
N LYS A 18 5.32 -3.57 -8.57
CA LYS A 18 5.10 -5.00 -8.76
C LYS A 18 3.86 -5.49 -8.03
N ALA A 19 3.61 -4.99 -6.83
CA ALA A 19 2.40 -5.33 -6.08
C ALA A 19 1.13 -4.89 -6.81
N LEU A 20 1.12 -3.68 -7.35
CA LEU A 20 -0.01 -3.19 -8.13
C LEU A 20 -0.23 -4.02 -9.39
N GLU A 21 0.83 -4.30 -10.14
CA GLU A 21 0.73 -5.11 -11.36
C GLU A 21 0.19 -6.50 -11.08
N LEU A 22 0.63 -7.11 -9.97
CA LEU A 22 0.15 -8.42 -9.57
C LEU A 22 -1.32 -8.38 -9.16
N ALA A 23 -1.74 -7.33 -8.42
CA ALA A 23 -3.14 -7.14 -8.04
C ALA A 23 -4.04 -7.00 -9.28
N ILE A 24 -3.59 -6.26 -10.28
CA ILE A 24 -4.31 -6.13 -11.55
C ILE A 24 -4.42 -7.49 -12.23
N SER A 25 -3.33 -8.22 -12.27
CA SER A 25 -3.27 -9.52 -12.94
C SER A 25 -4.22 -10.55 -12.31
N VAL A 26 -4.26 -10.64 -10.98
CA VAL A 26 -5.12 -11.64 -10.30
C VAL A 26 -6.60 -11.28 -10.36
N THR A 27 -6.94 -10.05 -10.71
CA THR A 27 -8.34 -9.59 -10.87
C THR A 27 -8.76 -9.41 -12.32
N GLU A 28 -7.90 -9.80 -13.25
CA GLU A 28 -8.09 -9.53 -14.68
C GLU A 28 -9.39 -10.10 -15.24
N SER A 29 -9.81 -11.28 -14.75
CA SER A 29 -11.02 -11.94 -15.20
C SER A 29 -12.31 -11.39 -14.58
N ASN A 30 -12.19 -10.50 -13.61
CA ASN A 30 -13.35 -9.90 -12.94
C ASN A 30 -13.37 -8.39 -13.15
N PRO A 31 -14.13 -7.86 -14.13
CA PRO A 31 -14.17 -6.44 -14.41
C PRO A 31 -14.82 -5.61 -13.29
N ASP A 32 -15.54 -6.25 -12.38
CA ASP A 32 -16.18 -5.58 -11.24
C ASP A 32 -15.29 -5.54 -10.00
N ALA A 33 -14.12 -6.18 -10.05
CA ALA A 33 -13.19 -6.18 -8.93
C ALA A 33 -12.65 -4.77 -8.65
N VAL A 34 -12.51 -4.46 -7.37
CA VAL A 34 -11.95 -3.18 -6.91
C VAL A 34 -10.59 -3.45 -6.26
N ILE A 35 -9.63 -2.64 -6.60
CA ILE A 35 -8.29 -2.66 -6.01
C ILE A 35 -8.09 -1.38 -5.23
N ASP A 36 -8.02 -1.49 -3.91
CA ASP A 36 -7.63 -0.37 -3.06
C ASP A 36 -6.10 -0.30 -3.04
N LEU A 37 -5.56 0.81 -3.48
CA LEU A 37 -4.13 1.04 -3.61
C LEU A 37 -3.69 1.94 -2.47
N VAL A 38 -3.08 1.36 -1.43
CA VAL A 38 -2.76 2.10 -0.22
C VAL A 38 -1.27 2.47 -0.14
N TYR A 39 -1.02 3.72 0.18
CA TYR A 39 0.29 4.24 0.56
C TYR A 39 0.18 4.84 1.96
N VAL A 40 1.03 4.39 2.87
CA VAL A 40 1.06 4.89 4.25
C VAL A 40 2.21 5.87 4.40
N VAL A 41 1.90 7.11 4.75
CA VAL A 41 2.91 8.12 5.09
C VAL A 41 3.24 7.95 6.57
N PRO A 42 4.48 7.55 6.90
CA PRO A 42 4.86 7.37 8.30
C PRO A 42 5.01 8.71 9.00
N ILE A 43 4.39 8.82 10.18
CA ILE A 43 4.48 10.02 11.02
C ILE A 43 5.18 9.64 12.31
N PRO A 44 6.27 10.32 12.70
CA PRO A 44 6.92 10.05 13.98
C PRO A 44 6.06 10.50 15.15
N LEU A 45 6.26 9.88 16.30
CA LEU A 45 5.62 10.32 17.54
C LEU A 45 6.30 11.60 18.02
N LEU A 46 5.56 12.71 17.99
CA LEU A 46 6.07 14.04 18.30
C LEU A 46 5.15 14.73 19.28
N ASP A 47 5.70 15.60 20.14
CA ASP A 47 4.89 16.50 20.96
C ASP A 47 4.34 17.67 20.11
N ASP A 48 3.49 18.51 20.71
CA ASP A 48 2.84 19.60 19.98
C ASP A 48 3.83 20.59 19.38
N SER A 49 4.93 20.87 20.08
CA SER A 49 5.98 21.76 19.60
C SER A 49 6.71 21.17 18.40
N GLN A 50 7.06 19.89 18.48
CA GLN A 50 7.72 19.17 17.39
C GLN A 50 6.78 19.03 16.18
N MET A 51 5.48 18.76 16.41
CA MET A 51 4.50 18.69 15.33
C MET A 51 4.38 20.01 14.58
N THR A 52 4.42 21.13 15.28
CA THR A 52 4.37 22.44 14.64
C THR A 52 5.56 22.62 13.68
N SER A 53 6.75 22.23 14.11
CA SER A 53 7.96 22.29 13.27
C SER A 53 7.94 21.27 12.14
N PHE A 54 7.27 20.14 12.34
CA PHE A 54 7.22 19.05 11.36
C PHE A 54 6.15 19.27 10.28
N ARG A 55 5.21 20.18 10.50
CA ARG A 55 4.04 20.36 9.63
C ARG A 55 4.37 20.52 8.14
N SER A 56 5.34 21.35 7.81
CA SER A 56 5.72 21.57 6.42
C SER A 56 6.38 20.33 5.80
N ILE A 57 7.11 19.55 6.59
CA ILE A 57 7.69 18.28 6.15
C ILE A 57 6.56 17.28 5.89
N LEU A 58 5.57 17.23 6.78
CA LEU A 58 4.42 16.35 6.62
C LEU A 58 3.64 16.68 5.36
N GLU A 59 3.40 17.97 5.09
CA GLU A 59 2.73 18.40 3.86
C GLU A 59 3.49 17.93 2.61
N MET A 60 4.81 18.04 2.63
CA MET A 60 5.65 17.56 1.53
C MET A 60 5.52 16.06 1.35
N MET A 61 5.57 15.29 2.44
CA MET A 61 5.43 13.83 2.40
C MET A 61 4.05 13.42 1.88
N MET A 62 2.99 14.11 2.29
CA MET A 62 1.64 13.85 1.81
C MET A 62 1.51 14.14 0.31
N ASN A 63 2.08 15.24 -0.15
CA ASN A 63 2.07 15.59 -1.57
C ASN A 63 2.85 14.58 -2.40
N ASP A 64 4.00 14.12 -1.91
CA ASP A 64 4.79 13.08 -2.59
C ASP A 64 4.03 11.77 -2.67
N GLY A 65 3.35 11.38 -1.60
CA GLY A 65 2.53 10.17 -1.58
C GLY A 65 1.37 10.25 -2.56
N LYS A 66 0.69 11.39 -2.61
CA LYS A 66 -0.39 11.63 -3.56
C LYS A 66 0.10 11.54 -5.00
N SER A 67 1.26 12.15 -5.29
CA SER A 67 1.86 12.10 -6.62
C SER A 67 2.26 10.68 -7.01
N LEU A 68 2.78 9.91 -6.06
CA LEU A 68 3.12 8.51 -6.29
C LEU A 68 1.88 7.71 -6.71
N LEU A 69 0.79 7.85 -5.96
CA LEU A 69 -0.45 7.14 -6.27
C LEU A 69 -1.02 7.55 -7.62
N GLU A 70 -0.99 8.84 -7.94
CA GLU A 70 -1.44 9.35 -9.23
C GLU A 70 -0.61 8.78 -10.39
N ARG A 71 0.70 8.69 -10.22
CA ARG A 71 1.58 8.11 -11.26
C ARG A 71 1.32 6.62 -11.45
N LEU A 72 1.10 5.88 -10.37
CA LEU A 72 0.80 4.46 -10.45
C LEU A 72 -0.52 4.20 -11.17
N VAL A 73 -1.56 4.95 -10.84
CA VAL A 73 -2.86 4.84 -11.53
C VAL A 73 -2.71 5.24 -12.99
N GLY A 74 -2.01 6.34 -13.27
CA GLY A 74 -1.81 6.83 -14.63
C GLY A 74 -1.02 5.87 -15.52
N ALA A 75 -0.13 5.07 -14.93
CA ALA A 75 0.65 4.08 -15.67
C ALA A 75 -0.16 2.82 -16.02
N HIS A 76 -1.38 2.68 -15.47
CA HIS A 76 -2.23 1.50 -15.67
C HIS A 76 -3.64 1.93 -16.09
N GLU A 77 -3.73 2.65 -17.19
CA GLU A 77 -4.98 3.24 -17.68
C GLU A 77 -6.08 2.22 -17.91
N ASP A 78 -5.73 1.03 -18.40
CA ASP A 78 -6.70 -0.04 -18.67
C ASP A 78 -7.42 -0.52 -17.42
N ALA A 79 -6.82 -0.35 -16.25
CA ALA A 79 -7.37 -0.78 -14.98
C ALA A 79 -7.78 0.41 -14.09
N ALA A 80 -7.60 1.65 -14.55
CA ALA A 80 -7.73 2.84 -13.71
C ALA A 80 -9.10 2.98 -13.04
N ASP A 81 -10.17 2.58 -13.70
CA ASP A 81 -11.53 2.65 -13.16
C ASP A 81 -11.78 1.63 -12.03
N ARG A 82 -10.91 0.63 -11.89
CA ARG A 82 -10.96 -0.35 -10.79
C ARG A 82 -10.00 -0.01 -9.64
N LEU A 83 -9.13 0.97 -9.84
CA LEU A 83 -8.12 1.37 -8.85
C LEU A 83 -8.64 2.50 -7.97
N ASN A 84 -8.59 2.29 -6.66
CA ASN A 84 -9.00 3.28 -5.67
C ASN A 84 -7.80 3.67 -4.81
N PRO A 85 -7.17 4.81 -5.08
CA PRO A 85 -6.00 5.23 -4.30
C PRO A 85 -6.39 5.69 -2.90
N LEU A 86 -5.65 5.22 -1.90
CA LEU A 86 -5.83 5.56 -0.50
C LEU A 86 -4.51 6.07 0.07
N LEU A 87 -4.49 7.32 0.49
CA LEU A 87 -3.35 7.91 1.18
C LEU A 87 -3.71 8.01 2.65
N ILE A 88 -3.00 7.27 3.49
CA ILE A 88 -3.23 7.27 4.93
C ILE A 88 -1.94 7.61 5.69
N THR A 89 -2.08 7.99 6.94
CA THR A 89 -0.94 8.33 7.80
C THR A 89 -0.96 7.46 9.04
N GLY A 90 0.21 7.24 9.62
CA GLY A 90 0.32 6.50 10.86
C GLY A 90 1.75 6.39 11.33
N THR A 91 1.94 6.03 12.59
CA THR A 91 3.28 5.89 13.17
C THR A 91 3.97 4.61 12.72
N ASN A 92 3.20 3.59 12.36
CA ASN A 92 3.73 2.30 11.90
C ASN A 92 2.95 1.84 10.68
N PRO A 93 3.56 1.85 9.49
CA PRO A 93 2.87 1.48 8.26
C PRO A 93 2.24 0.08 8.30
N ALA A 94 2.95 -0.92 8.85
CA ALA A 94 2.42 -2.27 8.92
C ALA A 94 1.16 -2.35 9.78
N THR A 95 1.14 -1.64 10.91
CA THR A 95 -0.03 -1.59 11.79
C THR A 95 -1.23 -0.96 11.08
N GLU A 96 -1.00 0.12 10.33
CA GLU A 96 -2.08 0.79 9.61
C GLU A 96 -2.64 -0.10 8.48
N ILE A 97 -1.78 -0.83 7.80
CA ILE A 97 -2.22 -1.77 6.77
C ILE A 97 -3.04 -2.90 7.37
N VAL A 98 -2.60 -3.48 8.49
CA VAL A 98 -3.35 -4.55 9.17
C VAL A 98 -4.72 -4.06 9.64
N LYS A 99 -4.80 -2.85 10.19
CA LYS A 99 -6.10 -2.25 10.56
C LYS A 99 -7.02 -2.11 9.35
N LEU A 100 -6.48 -1.67 8.24
CA LEU A 100 -7.25 -1.52 7.01
C LEU A 100 -7.78 -2.87 6.52
N ILE A 101 -6.95 -3.91 6.60
CA ILE A 101 -7.34 -5.28 6.24
C ILE A 101 -8.50 -5.74 7.11
N ASP A 102 -8.42 -5.53 8.41
CA ASP A 102 -9.44 -5.97 9.36
C ASP A 102 -10.80 -5.26 9.16
N GLN A 103 -10.76 -4.03 8.67
CA GLN A 103 -11.96 -3.21 8.49
C GLN A 103 -12.54 -3.27 7.08
N GLY A 104 -11.75 -3.71 6.10
CA GLY A 104 -12.05 -3.49 4.69
C GLY A 104 -12.73 -4.62 3.93
N ASN A 105 -12.88 -5.79 4.54
CA ASN A 105 -13.49 -6.96 3.88
C ASN A 105 -12.78 -7.35 2.58
N TYR A 106 -11.46 -7.38 2.60
CA TYR A 106 -10.67 -7.76 1.43
C TYR A 106 -10.63 -9.27 1.24
N ASP A 107 -10.55 -9.70 0.00
CA ASP A 107 -10.38 -11.11 -0.37
C ASP A 107 -8.91 -11.50 -0.44
N LEU A 108 -8.04 -10.53 -0.68
CA LEU A 108 -6.61 -10.73 -0.87
C LEU A 108 -5.86 -9.45 -0.58
N VAL A 109 -4.67 -9.59 -0.05
CA VAL A 109 -3.72 -8.47 0.09
C VAL A 109 -2.49 -8.79 -0.75
N VAL A 110 -2.03 -7.83 -1.53
CA VAL A 110 -0.81 -7.95 -2.33
C VAL A 110 0.19 -6.91 -1.83
N ILE A 111 1.41 -7.35 -1.56
CA ILE A 111 2.45 -6.48 -1.04
C ILE A 111 3.80 -6.86 -1.64
N GLY A 112 4.69 -5.89 -1.81
CA GLY A 112 6.03 -6.14 -2.32
C GLY A 112 6.87 -6.93 -1.34
N ASN A 113 7.83 -7.67 -1.87
CA ASN A 113 8.72 -8.50 -1.06
C ASN A 113 9.70 -7.66 -0.23
N ARG A 114 10.06 -6.47 -0.72
CA ARG A 114 11.07 -5.60 -0.10
C ARG A 114 10.61 -4.17 -0.08
N GLY A 115 10.91 -3.48 1.03
CA GLY A 115 10.71 -2.05 1.14
C GLY A 115 11.95 -1.26 0.72
N LEU A 116 12.10 -0.08 1.31
CA LEU A 116 13.17 0.88 0.98
C LEU A 116 14.59 0.38 1.24
N SER A 117 14.78 -0.69 2.03
CA SER A 117 16.11 -1.19 2.38
C SER A 117 16.87 -1.78 1.20
N GLY A 118 16.19 -2.22 0.15
CA GLY A 118 16.83 -2.80 -1.02
C GLY A 118 17.52 -4.14 -0.80
N MET A 119 17.38 -4.75 0.35
CA MET A 119 18.02 -6.03 0.69
C MET A 119 17.33 -7.16 -0.07
N LYS A 120 18.05 -7.75 -1.01
CA LYS A 120 17.49 -8.72 -1.95
C LYS A 120 17.09 -10.07 -1.33
N GLU A 121 17.69 -10.43 -0.22
CA GLU A 121 17.55 -11.76 0.36
C GLU A 121 16.50 -11.85 1.45
N TYR A 122 16.02 -10.71 1.94
CA TYR A 122 15.09 -10.66 3.06
C TYR A 122 13.82 -9.92 2.69
N MET A 123 12.71 -10.45 3.20
CA MET A 123 11.43 -9.75 3.16
C MET A 123 11.54 -8.45 3.96
N GLY A 124 10.97 -7.36 3.45
CA GLY A 124 10.94 -6.08 4.17
C GLY A 124 10.17 -6.21 5.48
N SER A 125 10.50 -5.35 6.46
CA SER A 125 9.87 -5.40 7.77
C SER A 125 8.36 -5.18 7.71
N VAL A 126 7.89 -4.31 6.85
CA VAL A 126 6.45 -4.06 6.66
C VAL A 126 5.77 -5.28 6.07
N SER A 127 6.35 -5.87 5.01
CA SER A 127 5.80 -7.06 4.36
C SER A 127 5.71 -8.23 5.34
N HIS A 128 6.75 -8.43 6.14
CA HIS A 128 6.79 -9.49 7.15
C HIS A 128 5.67 -9.32 8.18
N LYS A 129 5.51 -8.12 8.72
CA LYS A 129 4.47 -7.84 9.72
C LYS A 129 3.06 -7.97 9.15
N VAL A 130 2.86 -7.54 7.93
CA VAL A 130 1.56 -7.68 7.26
C VAL A 130 1.25 -9.16 7.01
N LEU A 131 2.24 -9.93 6.55
CA LEU A 131 2.07 -11.35 6.32
C LEU A 131 1.62 -12.08 7.58
N HIS A 132 2.22 -11.77 8.72
CA HIS A 132 1.87 -12.40 9.99
C HIS A 132 0.62 -11.84 10.65
N GLY A 133 0.30 -10.57 10.42
CA GLY A 133 -0.84 -9.91 11.06
C GLY A 133 -2.14 -9.96 10.29
N SER A 134 -2.08 -10.33 9.02
CA SER A 134 -3.27 -10.32 8.15
C SER A 134 -4.22 -11.46 8.45
N SER A 135 -5.51 -11.15 8.50
CA SER A 135 -6.60 -12.14 8.63
C SER A 135 -7.03 -12.71 7.27
N VAL A 136 -6.50 -12.18 6.17
CA VAL A 136 -6.81 -12.64 4.81
C VAL A 136 -5.54 -13.10 4.11
N PRO A 137 -5.65 -13.87 3.02
CA PRO A 137 -4.47 -14.31 2.27
C PRO A 137 -3.61 -13.14 1.82
N VAL A 138 -2.29 -13.32 1.88
CA VAL A 138 -1.32 -12.32 1.45
C VAL A 138 -0.47 -12.89 0.33
N LEU A 139 -0.40 -12.18 -0.78
CA LEU A 139 0.41 -12.53 -1.93
C LEU A 139 1.61 -11.59 -1.96
N ILE A 140 2.79 -12.16 -2.01
CA ILE A 140 4.04 -11.40 -2.02
C ILE A 140 4.51 -11.24 -3.46
N ALA A 141 4.63 -9.99 -3.91
CA ALA A 141 5.14 -9.67 -5.25
C ALA A 141 6.67 -9.61 -5.19
N LYS A 142 7.32 -10.46 -5.97
CA LYS A 142 8.78 -10.53 -6.02
C LYS A 142 9.36 -9.84 -7.23
#